data_f48559286930188e347157afb5b8bb73
#
_entry.id   f48559286930188e347157afb5b8bb73
#
_cell.length_a   1.000
_cell.length_b   1.000
_cell.length_c   1.000
_cell.angle_alpha   90.00
_cell.angle_beta   90.00
_cell.angle_gamma   90.00
#
_symmetry.space_group_name_H-M   'P 1'
#
loop_
_entity.id
_entity.type
_entity.pdbx_description
1 polymer ?
#
loop_
_entity_poly.entity_id
_entity_poly.type
_entity_poly.pdbx_seq_one_letter_code
_entity_poly.pdbx_strand_id
1 'polypeptide(L)'
;MKKIITNDGSVSFLNEEINEAYHSTSGALEESFEKFAKPCSLKDGMKVLDICFGIGYNSLAAISLADVSIVALEKDLNILKEIKNIEVPEELRENYGKIKSFVEDFIKNQENTEKINNEKGFNGGKSIEKVKIQKNSGKNPIKKEKANEIIRYEDKKRKITLIIGDARQTIKSLNEKFDAVFLDPFSQKKCPELWTKEFFDDIFRLMDKNTVLTTYSCARIVRDSLKAAGFEVKDGPAIGRRSPATIAIKN
;
A
#
# COMPACT_ATOMS: atom_id res chain seq x y z
N MET A 1 -7.19 11.49 -13.12
CA MET A 1 -6.19 10.43 -13.36
C MET A 1 -6.01 10.21 -14.85
N LYS A 2 -4.78 10.21 -15.35
CA LYS A 2 -4.48 9.93 -16.75
C LYS A 2 -3.80 8.56 -16.86
N LYS A 3 -4.41 7.64 -17.62
CA LYS A 3 -3.85 6.31 -17.89
C LYS A 3 -2.57 6.41 -18.70
N ILE A 4 -1.54 5.67 -18.34
CA ILE A 4 -0.28 5.51 -19.06
C ILE A 4 0.03 4.01 -19.24
N ILE A 5 0.72 3.68 -20.32
CA ILE A 5 1.26 2.33 -20.56
C ILE A 5 2.77 2.43 -20.40
N THR A 6 3.31 1.58 -19.56
CA THR A 6 4.74 1.51 -19.29
C THR A 6 5.46 0.64 -20.32
N ASN A 7 6.80 0.65 -20.34
CA ASN A 7 7.58 -0.05 -21.37
C ASN A 7 7.42 -1.57 -21.33
N ASP A 8 7.07 -2.15 -20.17
CA ASP A 8 6.76 -3.58 -20.03
C ASP A 8 5.31 -3.92 -20.44
N GLY A 9 4.56 -2.93 -20.97
CA GLY A 9 3.17 -3.08 -21.40
C GLY A 9 2.14 -2.99 -20.28
N SER A 10 2.56 -2.86 -19.02
CA SER A 10 1.63 -2.73 -17.89
C SER A 10 0.99 -1.34 -17.83
N VAL A 11 -0.16 -1.28 -17.17
CA VAL A 11 -0.93 -0.03 -16.97
C VAL A 11 -0.44 0.68 -15.72
N SER A 12 -0.28 1.99 -15.78
CA SER A 12 -0.13 2.87 -14.64
C SER A 12 -0.97 4.15 -14.82
N PHE A 13 -0.90 5.07 -13.87
CA PHE A 13 -1.66 6.31 -13.89
C PHE A 13 -0.78 7.48 -13.48
N LEU A 14 -0.99 8.62 -14.14
CA LEU A 14 -0.49 9.92 -13.71
C LEU A 14 -1.53 10.55 -12.78
N ASN A 15 -1.13 10.87 -11.56
CA ASN A 15 -1.91 11.73 -10.69
C ASN A 15 -1.66 13.19 -11.11
N GLU A 16 -2.66 13.82 -11.73
CA GLU A 16 -2.52 15.16 -12.30
C GLU A 16 -2.47 16.25 -11.22
N GLU A 17 -3.07 16.02 -10.05
CA GLU A 17 -3.00 16.95 -8.92
C GLU A 17 -1.59 16.98 -8.30
N ILE A 18 -1.01 15.81 -8.13
CA ILE A 18 0.35 15.65 -7.60
C ILE A 18 1.39 15.90 -8.70
N ASN A 19 1.01 15.70 -9.96
CA ASN A 19 1.88 15.72 -11.15
C ASN A 19 3.05 14.73 -11.02
N GLU A 20 2.68 13.46 -10.66
CA GLU A 20 3.61 12.34 -10.59
C GLU A 20 2.87 11.03 -10.96
N ALA A 21 3.57 10.10 -11.63
CA ALA A 21 3.01 8.80 -11.95
C ALA A 21 3.12 7.85 -10.75
N TYR A 22 2.14 6.95 -10.61
CA TYR A 22 2.14 5.92 -9.54
C TYR A 22 3.31 4.94 -9.67
N HIS A 23 3.77 4.69 -10.88
CA HIS A 23 4.90 3.78 -11.15
C HIS A 23 5.83 4.39 -12.18
N SER A 24 7.05 3.86 -12.24
CA SER A 24 8.01 4.20 -13.28
C SER A 24 7.47 3.87 -14.67
N THR A 25 7.74 4.72 -15.66
CA THR A 25 7.41 4.45 -17.07
C THR A 25 8.22 3.30 -17.66
N SER A 26 9.27 2.84 -16.99
CA SER A 26 10.09 1.70 -17.44
C SER A 26 9.37 0.36 -17.37
N GLY A 27 8.48 0.17 -16.39
CA GLY A 27 7.71 -1.06 -16.22
C GLY A 27 7.12 -1.12 -14.80
N ALA A 28 5.78 -1.06 -14.69
CA ALA A 28 5.13 -1.04 -13.39
C ALA A 28 5.07 -2.43 -12.75
N LEU A 29 4.76 -3.46 -13.53
CA LEU A 29 4.79 -4.85 -13.03
C LEU A 29 6.22 -5.32 -12.78
N GLU A 30 7.15 -5.06 -13.72
CA GLU A 30 8.55 -5.40 -13.54
C GLU A 30 9.11 -4.79 -12.25
N GLU A 31 8.81 -3.52 -11.99
CA GLU A 31 9.23 -2.83 -10.78
C GLU A 31 8.71 -3.51 -9.51
N SER A 32 7.43 -3.89 -9.49
CA SER A 32 6.79 -4.54 -8.34
C SER A 32 7.42 -5.91 -8.02
N PHE A 33 7.74 -6.70 -9.04
CA PHE A 33 8.42 -7.96 -8.84
C PHE A 33 9.89 -7.79 -8.46
N GLU A 34 10.64 -7.03 -9.25
CA GLU A 34 12.10 -7.00 -9.14
C GLU A 34 12.61 -6.12 -8.00
N LYS A 35 11.98 -4.98 -7.74
CA LYS A 35 12.43 -4.04 -6.70
C LYS A 35 11.76 -4.27 -5.36
N PHE A 36 10.54 -4.80 -5.33
CA PHE A 36 9.79 -4.95 -4.09
C PHE A 36 9.71 -6.39 -3.62
N ALA A 37 9.09 -7.30 -4.36
CA ALA A 37 8.76 -8.63 -3.85
C ALA A 37 9.95 -9.60 -3.82
N LYS A 38 10.71 -9.73 -4.92
CA LYS A 38 11.84 -10.68 -5.01
C LYS A 38 12.95 -10.42 -3.98
N PRO A 39 13.37 -9.16 -3.71
CA PRO A 39 14.42 -8.91 -2.70
C PRO A 39 14.03 -9.32 -1.28
N CYS A 40 12.74 -9.44 -1.00
CA CYS A 40 12.24 -9.89 0.31
C CYS A 40 12.29 -11.42 0.49
N SER A 41 12.59 -12.19 -0.58
CA SER A 41 12.66 -13.68 -0.51
C SER A 41 11.44 -14.30 0.17
N LEU A 42 10.26 -13.85 -0.25
CA LEU A 42 8.98 -14.24 0.36
C LEU A 42 8.79 -15.76 0.39
N LYS A 43 8.19 -16.24 1.48
CA LYS A 43 7.85 -17.65 1.72
C LYS A 43 6.40 -17.75 2.20
N ASP A 44 5.82 -18.93 2.02
CA ASP A 44 4.47 -19.20 2.50
C ASP A 44 4.34 -18.95 4.01
N GLY A 45 3.23 -18.32 4.38
CA GLY A 45 2.93 -17.95 5.75
C GLY A 45 3.50 -16.60 6.21
N MET A 46 4.37 -15.95 5.42
CA MET A 46 4.89 -14.61 5.75
C MET A 46 3.80 -13.55 5.73
N LYS A 47 4.02 -12.50 6.53
CA LYS A 47 3.18 -11.30 6.58
C LYS A 47 3.89 -10.13 5.93
N VAL A 48 3.21 -9.48 5.00
CA VAL A 48 3.70 -8.33 4.24
C VAL A 48 2.91 -7.08 4.60
N LEU A 49 3.61 -5.97 4.84
CA LEU A 49 3.00 -4.63 4.92
C LEU A 49 3.26 -3.90 3.61
N ASP A 50 2.19 -3.55 2.88
CA ASP A 50 2.25 -2.82 1.61
C ASP A 50 1.77 -1.37 1.83
N ILE A 51 2.72 -0.44 1.89
CA ILE A 51 2.45 0.97 2.18
C ILE A 51 2.34 1.76 0.88
N CYS A 52 1.19 2.39 0.66
CA CYS A 52 0.76 3.02 -0.59
C CYS A 52 0.45 1.96 -1.67
N PHE A 53 -0.63 1.23 -1.42
CA PHE A 53 -1.10 0.11 -2.24
C PHE A 53 -1.33 0.46 -3.72
N GLY A 54 -1.81 1.69 -3.99
CA GLY A 54 -2.07 2.17 -5.35
C GLY A 54 -3.05 1.26 -6.11
N ILE A 55 -2.58 0.67 -7.20
CA ILE A 55 -3.35 -0.29 -8.00
C ILE A 55 -3.08 -1.76 -7.64
N GLY A 56 -2.32 -1.98 -6.57
CA GLY A 56 -2.10 -3.30 -5.97
C GLY A 56 -1.05 -4.17 -6.64
N TYR A 57 -0.14 -3.62 -7.45
CA TYR A 57 0.87 -4.42 -8.14
C TYR A 57 1.92 -5.00 -7.20
N ASN A 58 2.32 -4.29 -6.15
CA ASN A 58 3.25 -4.82 -5.15
C ASN A 58 2.62 -6.00 -4.40
N SER A 59 1.36 -5.87 -4.00
CA SER A 59 0.57 -6.96 -3.41
C SER A 59 0.38 -8.12 -4.40
N LEU A 60 0.11 -7.85 -5.69
CA LEU A 60 0.03 -8.86 -6.73
C LEU A 60 1.33 -9.65 -6.86
N ALA A 61 2.48 -8.96 -6.91
CA ALA A 61 3.79 -9.59 -6.98
C ALA A 61 4.01 -10.49 -5.77
N ALA A 62 3.66 -10.03 -4.56
CA ALA A 62 3.81 -10.83 -3.34
C ALA A 62 2.99 -12.13 -3.38
N ILE A 63 1.68 -12.04 -3.66
CA ILE A 63 0.81 -13.24 -3.72
C ILE A 63 1.06 -14.15 -4.91
N SER A 64 1.81 -13.68 -5.91
CA SER A 64 2.22 -14.50 -7.06
C SER A 64 3.51 -15.28 -6.77
N LEU A 65 4.30 -14.85 -5.79
CA LEU A 65 5.56 -15.53 -5.42
C LEU A 65 5.39 -16.51 -4.26
N ALA A 66 4.46 -16.24 -3.33
CA ALA A 66 4.22 -17.09 -2.16
C ALA A 66 2.80 -16.91 -1.59
N ASP A 67 2.35 -17.87 -0.79
CA ASP A 67 1.08 -17.81 -0.05
C ASP A 67 1.26 -16.94 1.20
N VAL A 68 1.13 -15.61 1.04
CA VAL A 68 1.38 -14.60 2.09
C VAL A 68 0.09 -13.93 2.58
N SER A 69 0.16 -13.39 3.80
CA SER A 69 -0.86 -12.48 4.33
C SER A 69 -0.39 -11.03 4.15
N ILE A 70 -1.26 -10.15 3.64
CA ILE A 70 -0.93 -8.76 3.35
C ILE A 70 -1.81 -7.82 4.18
N VAL A 71 -1.19 -6.82 4.78
CA VAL A 71 -1.86 -5.60 5.24
C VAL A 71 -1.41 -4.47 4.32
N ALA A 72 -2.35 -3.86 3.63
CA ALA A 72 -2.09 -2.79 2.69
C ALA A 72 -2.70 -1.48 3.18
N LEU A 73 -2.03 -0.35 2.93
CA LEU A 73 -2.47 0.98 3.31
C LEU A 73 -2.64 1.85 2.05
N GLU A 74 -3.81 2.48 1.89
CA GLU A 74 -4.08 3.41 0.80
C GLU A 74 -5.00 4.54 1.27
N LYS A 75 -4.76 5.77 0.83
CA LYS A 75 -5.63 6.91 1.13
C LYS A 75 -6.45 7.40 -0.07
N ASP A 76 -5.97 7.14 -1.28
CA ASP A 76 -6.58 7.66 -2.51
C ASP A 76 -7.62 6.69 -3.06
N LEU A 77 -8.89 6.97 -2.78
CA LEU A 77 -10.01 6.20 -3.34
C LEU A 77 -10.11 6.30 -4.87
N ASN A 78 -9.55 7.36 -5.47
CA ASN A 78 -9.64 7.53 -6.92
C ASN A 78 -8.76 6.53 -7.66
N ILE A 79 -7.57 6.22 -7.11
CA ILE A 79 -6.71 5.19 -7.72
C ILE A 79 -7.34 3.80 -7.59
N LEU A 80 -8.02 3.51 -6.48
CA LEU A 80 -8.71 2.23 -6.29
C LEU A 80 -9.84 2.02 -7.31
N LYS A 81 -10.54 3.08 -7.72
CA LYS A 81 -11.56 3.02 -8.77
C LYS A 81 -11.03 2.61 -10.13
N GLU A 82 -9.74 2.85 -10.39
CA GLU A 82 -9.09 2.49 -11.66
C GLU A 82 -8.73 1.01 -11.75
N ILE A 83 -8.68 0.28 -10.63
CA ILE A 83 -8.29 -1.15 -10.58
C ILE A 83 -9.16 -2.00 -11.51
N LYS A 84 -10.46 -1.71 -11.62
CA LYS A 84 -11.39 -2.41 -12.52
C LYS A 84 -10.98 -2.38 -14.00
N ASN A 85 -10.28 -1.31 -14.41
CA ASN A 85 -9.90 -1.03 -15.80
C ASN A 85 -8.51 -1.59 -16.16
N ILE A 86 -7.85 -2.28 -15.23
CA ILE A 86 -6.49 -2.77 -15.41
C ILE A 86 -6.53 -4.20 -15.96
N GLU A 87 -5.76 -4.44 -16.98
CA GLU A 87 -5.45 -5.77 -17.48
C GLU A 87 -4.01 -6.12 -17.14
N VAL A 88 -3.79 -7.38 -16.80
CA VAL A 88 -2.47 -7.95 -16.49
C VAL A 88 -2.21 -9.15 -17.39
N PRO A 89 -0.95 -9.58 -17.56
CA PRO A 89 -0.59 -10.80 -18.26
C PRO A 89 -1.41 -12.01 -17.77
N GLU A 90 -1.61 -12.98 -18.65
CA GLU A 90 -2.53 -14.11 -18.40
C GLU A 90 -2.16 -14.89 -17.13
N GLU A 91 -0.89 -15.11 -16.90
CA GLU A 91 -0.35 -15.81 -15.74
C GLU A 91 -0.63 -15.10 -14.40
N LEU A 92 -0.93 -13.80 -14.43
CA LEU A 92 -1.25 -12.99 -13.24
C LEU A 92 -2.76 -12.77 -13.06
N ARG A 93 -3.60 -13.11 -14.06
CA ARG A 93 -5.04 -12.79 -14.07
C ARG A 93 -5.79 -13.37 -12.87
N GLU A 94 -5.49 -14.60 -12.49
CA GLU A 94 -6.15 -15.24 -11.35
C GLU A 94 -5.88 -14.47 -10.05
N ASN A 95 -4.61 -14.16 -9.78
CA ASN A 95 -4.21 -13.44 -8.58
C ASN A 95 -4.71 -12.00 -8.58
N TYR A 96 -4.61 -11.31 -9.72
CA TYR A 96 -5.12 -9.94 -9.82
C TYR A 96 -6.65 -9.89 -9.77
N GLY A 97 -7.34 -10.91 -10.25
CA GLY A 97 -8.79 -11.06 -10.12
C GLY A 97 -9.26 -11.07 -8.67
N LYS A 98 -8.47 -11.64 -7.76
CA LYS A 98 -8.74 -11.60 -6.31
C LYS A 98 -8.66 -10.17 -5.79
N ILE A 99 -7.60 -9.41 -6.18
CA ILE A 99 -7.45 -7.99 -5.83
C ILE A 99 -8.59 -7.16 -6.39
N LYS A 100 -8.92 -7.33 -7.68
CA LYS A 100 -10.04 -6.63 -8.31
C LYS A 100 -11.33 -6.85 -7.56
N SER A 101 -11.68 -8.11 -7.30
CA SER A 101 -12.98 -8.48 -6.73
C SER A 101 -13.25 -7.76 -5.41
N PHE A 102 -12.35 -7.83 -4.43
CA PHE A 102 -12.62 -7.23 -3.13
C PHE A 102 -12.59 -5.69 -3.16
N VAL A 103 -11.78 -5.08 -4.04
CA VAL A 103 -11.75 -3.62 -4.20
C VAL A 103 -13.00 -3.13 -4.94
N GLU A 104 -13.43 -3.82 -6.00
CA GLU A 104 -14.65 -3.46 -6.72
C GLU A 104 -15.90 -3.57 -5.85
N ASP A 105 -16.01 -4.62 -5.05
CA ASP A 105 -17.13 -4.79 -4.12
C ASP A 105 -17.20 -3.65 -3.10
N PHE A 106 -16.05 -3.21 -2.60
CA PHE A 106 -15.98 -2.05 -1.74
C PHE A 106 -16.42 -0.75 -2.45
N ILE A 107 -15.88 -0.46 -3.63
CA ILE A 107 -16.22 0.76 -4.39
C ILE A 107 -17.71 0.79 -4.71
N LYS A 108 -18.32 -0.32 -5.16
CA LYS A 108 -19.77 -0.43 -5.40
C LYS A 108 -20.59 -0.11 -4.14
N ASN A 109 -20.16 -0.61 -2.99
CA ASN A 109 -20.85 -0.33 -1.72
C ASN A 109 -20.75 1.15 -1.31
N GLN A 110 -19.62 1.80 -1.56
CA GLN A 110 -19.46 3.24 -1.34
C GLN A 110 -20.40 4.05 -2.24
N GLU A 111 -20.42 3.78 -3.54
CA GLU A 111 -21.28 4.47 -4.52
C GLU A 111 -22.76 4.31 -4.18
N ASN A 112 -23.19 3.12 -3.76
CA ASN A 112 -24.59 2.87 -3.35
C ASN A 112 -24.95 3.64 -2.07
N THR A 113 -24.03 3.73 -1.12
CA THR A 113 -24.24 4.50 0.12
C THR A 113 -24.36 5.99 -0.17
N GLU A 114 -23.54 6.52 -1.07
CA GLU A 114 -23.60 7.93 -1.51
C GLU A 114 -24.92 8.23 -2.24
N LYS A 115 -25.38 7.34 -3.13
CA LYS A 115 -26.68 7.49 -3.83
C LYS A 115 -27.84 7.51 -2.83
N ILE A 116 -27.89 6.58 -1.89
CA ILE A 116 -28.94 6.52 -0.87
C ILE A 116 -28.96 7.79 0.01
N ASN A 117 -27.79 8.33 0.33
CA ASN A 117 -27.68 9.56 1.12
C ASN A 117 -28.11 10.80 0.34
N ASN A 118 -27.87 10.82 -0.99
CA ASN A 118 -28.27 11.90 -1.87
C ASN A 118 -29.78 11.85 -2.20
N GLU A 119 -30.38 10.65 -2.32
CA GLU A 119 -31.82 10.46 -2.56
C GLU A 119 -32.67 10.67 -1.30
N LYS A 120 -32.12 10.40 -0.12
CA LYS A 120 -32.77 10.65 1.17
C LYS A 120 -32.34 11.98 1.72
N GLY A 121 -32.67 13.08 1.06
CA GLY A 121 -32.54 14.40 1.67
C GLY A 121 -32.92 14.33 3.16
N PHE A 122 -31.94 14.30 4.03
CA PHE A 122 -32.02 14.46 5.48
C PHE A 122 -33.13 13.65 6.19
N ASN A 123 -32.87 12.39 6.55
CA ASN A 123 -33.39 11.77 7.79
C ASN A 123 -32.70 10.43 8.11
N GLY A 124 -32.02 10.40 9.25
CA GLY A 124 -31.93 9.28 10.20
C GLY A 124 -31.41 7.92 9.75
N GLY A 125 -30.12 7.69 9.97
CA GLY A 125 -29.50 6.50 10.52
C GLY A 125 -29.97 5.07 10.21
N LYS A 126 -29.09 4.28 9.55
CA LYS A 126 -28.79 2.89 9.95
C LYS A 126 -27.33 2.60 9.65
N SER A 127 -26.64 2.11 10.66
CA SER A 127 -25.21 1.93 10.77
C SER A 127 -24.75 0.64 10.08
N ILE A 128 -23.77 0.75 9.19
CA ILE A 128 -22.82 -0.33 8.87
C ILE A 128 -21.94 -0.49 10.12
N GLU A 129 -21.69 -1.71 10.58
CA GLU A 129 -20.88 -1.98 11.77
C GLU A 129 -19.49 -1.35 11.63
N LYS A 130 -19.31 -0.23 12.30
CA LYS A 130 -18.01 0.39 12.51
C LYS A 130 -17.34 -0.36 13.64
N VAL A 131 -16.31 -1.13 13.34
CA VAL A 131 -15.45 -1.71 14.40
C VAL A 131 -14.89 -0.57 15.24
N LYS A 132 -15.42 -0.45 16.45
CA LYS A 132 -14.95 0.52 17.45
C LYS A 132 -13.61 0.05 18.01
N ILE A 133 -12.54 0.74 17.65
CA ILE A 133 -11.28 0.64 18.41
C ILE A 133 -11.53 1.32 19.76
N GLN A 134 -11.31 0.61 20.86
CA GLN A 134 -11.50 1.13 22.22
C GLN A 134 -10.63 2.37 22.46
N LYS A 135 -11.28 3.46 22.85
CA LYS A 135 -10.61 4.71 23.25
C LYS A 135 -10.26 4.65 24.73
N ASN A 136 -8.99 4.92 25.03
CA ASN A 136 -8.59 5.36 26.38
C ASN A 136 -9.00 6.81 26.60
N SER A 137 -9.61 7.06 27.75
CA SER A 137 -10.23 8.32 28.14
C SER A 137 -9.20 9.40 28.46
N GLY A 138 -9.11 10.44 27.63
CA GLY A 138 -8.48 11.72 27.94
C GLY A 138 -9.32 12.87 27.38
N LYS A 139 -9.72 13.79 28.24
CA LYS A 139 -10.59 14.94 27.92
C LYS A 139 -9.84 15.96 27.06
N ASN A 140 -10.21 16.10 25.78
CA ASN A 140 -10.14 17.33 24.98
C ASN A 140 -11.02 17.16 23.73
N PRO A 141 -11.67 18.21 23.18
CA PRO A 141 -12.58 18.09 22.05
C PRO A 141 -11.77 17.89 20.76
N ILE A 142 -11.48 16.61 20.47
CA ILE A 142 -10.77 16.21 19.24
C ILE A 142 -11.79 16.21 18.10
N LYS A 143 -11.44 16.89 16.99
CA LYS A 143 -12.13 16.77 15.70
C LYS A 143 -12.44 15.30 15.45
N LYS A 144 -13.69 14.97 15.08
CA LYS A 144 -14.11 13.61 14.73
C LYS A 144 -13.25 13.13 13.55
N GLU A 145 -12.19 12.38 13.81
CA GLU A 145 -11.47 11.64 12.78
C GLU A 145 -12.40 10.56 12.23
N LYS A 146 -12.54 10.49 10.90
CA LYS A 146 -13.25 9.40 10.24
C LYS A 146 -12.55 8.10 10.65
N ALA A 147 -13.31 7.12 11.13
CA ALA A 147 -12.77 5.79 11.36
C ALA A 147 -12.24 5.24 10.03
N ASN A 148 -11.05 4.63 10.04
CA ASN A 148 -10.49 3.97 8.87
C ASN A 148 -11.46 2.89 8.38
N GLU A 149 -11.66 2.81 7.07
CA GLU A 149 -12.43 1.75 6.46
C GLU A 149 -11.50 0.58 6.15
N ILE A 150 -11.94 -0.63 6.46
CA ILE A 150 -11.13 -1.85 6.31
C ILE A 150 -11.85 -2.81 5.39
N ILE A 151 -11.15 -3.24 4.36
CA ILE A 151 -11.64 -4.20 3.38
C ILE A 151 -10.80 -5.47 3.51
N ARG A 152 -11.43 -6.64 3.39
CA ARG A 152 -10.75 -7.92 3.55
C ARG A 152 -11.10 -8.87 2.42
N TYR A 153 -10.07 -9.55 1.95
CA TYR A 153 -10.15 -10.76 1.16
C TYR A 153 -9.47 -11.90 1.91
N GLU A 154 -10.07 -13.07 1.94
CA GLU A 154 -9.49 -14.25 2.55
C GLU A 154 -9.90 -15.50 1.77
N ASP A 155 -8.94 -16.32 1.43
CA ASP A 155 -9.12 -17.66 0.90
C ASP A 155 -8.34 -18.69 1.75
N LYS A 156 -8.24 -19.95 1.31
CA LYS A 156 -7.55 -21.00 2.08
C LYS A 156 -6.06 -20.75 2.29
N LYS A 157 -5.44 -19.87 1.50
CA LYS A 157 -4.00 -19.70 1.42
C LYS A 157 -3.57 -18.27 1.73
N ARG A 158 -4.42 -17.27 1.47
CA ARG A 158 -4.06 -15.87 1.45
C ARG A 158 -5.07 -15.01 2.18
N LYS A 159 -4.56 -13.98 2.81
CA LYS A 159 -5.38 -12.94 3.43
C LYS A 159 -4.86 -11.57 3.01
N ILE A 160 -5.74 -10.72 2.48
CA ILE A 160 -5.42 -9.34 2.16
C ILE A 160 -6.35 -8.43 2.97
N THR A 161 -5.77 -7.53 3.74
CA THR A 161 -6.49 -6.51 4.48
C THR A 161 -6.05 -5.16 3.94
N LEU A 162 -6.93 -4.44 3.26
CA LEU A 162 -6.69 -3.08 2.79
C LEU A 162 -7.35 -2.10 3.76
N ILE A 163 -6.57 -1.17 4.29
CA ILE A 163 -7.00 -0.14 5.23
C ILE A 163 -6.96 1.20 4.53
N ILE A 164 -8.13 1.84 4.42
CA ILE A 164 -8.28 3.14 3.78
C ILE A 164 -7.99 4.23 4.79
N GLY A 165 -6.92 5.00 4.56
CA GLY A 165 -6.55 6.10 5.45
C GLY A 165 -5.13 6.59 5.23
N ASP A 166 -4.79 7.68 5.90
CA ASP A 166 -3.42 8.21 5.89
C ASP A 166 -2.47 7.23 6.57
N ALA A 167 -1.45 6.77 5.85
CA ALA A 167 -0.49 5.78 6.34
C ALA A 167 0.19 6.22 7.65
N ARG A 168 0.43 7.52 7.86
CA ARG A 168 1.03 8.06 9.10
C ARG A 168 0.18 7.82 10.34
N GLN A 169 -1.14 7.77 10.15
CA GLN A 169 -2.09 7.51 11.25
C GLN A 169 -2.38 6.02 11.36
N THR A 170 -2.62 5.40 10.21
CA THR A 170 -2.99 3.98 10.15
C THR A 170 -1.90 3.08 10.69
N ILE A 171 -0.63 3.34 10.36
CA ILE A 171 0.52 2.55 10.83
C ILE A 171 0.63 2.51 12.35
N LYS A 172 0.23 3.58 13.04
CA LYS A 172 0.26 3.67 14.51
C LYS A 172 -0.76 2.76 15.19
N SER A 173 -1.83 2.40 14.48
CA SER A 173 -2.86 1.48 14.97
C SER A 173 -2.50 0.00 14.77
N LEU A 174 -1.47 -0.30 13.97
CA LEU A 174 -1.00 -1.66 13.74
C LEU A 174 -0.14 -2.13 14.92
N ASN A 175 -0.40 -3.36 15.39
CA ASN A 175 0.31 -3.97 16.51
C ASN A 175 0.95 -5.32 16.15
N GLU A 176 0.69 -5.83 14.95
CA GLU A 176 1.30 -7.07 14.45
C GLU A 176 2.68 -6.81 13.86
N LYS A 177 3.47 -7.89 13.71
CA LYS A 177 4.78 -7.87 13.10
C LYS A 177 4.71 -8.34 11.65
N PHE A 178 5.61 -7.80 10.83
CA PHE A 178 5.71 -8.09 9.40
C PHE A 178 7.10 -8.63 9.06
N ASP A 179 7.09 -9.63 8.17
CA ASP A 179 8.31 -10.27 7.65
C ASP A 179 8.92 -9.51 6.48
N ALA A 180 8.09 -8.71 5.79
CA ALA A 180 8.51 -7.84 4.70
C ALA A 180 7.67 -6.56 4.67
N VAL A 181 8.27 -5.46 4.23
CA VAL A 181 7.59 -4.18 4.05
C VAL A 181 7.89 -3.64 2.66
N PHE A 182 6.84 -3.29 1.92
CA PHE A 182 6.93 -2.53 0.67
C PHE A 182 6.59 -1.08 0.96
N LEU A 183 7.47 -0.16 0.61
CA LEU A 183 7.29 1.27 0.82
C LEU A 183 7.33 1.99 -0.53
N ASP A 184 6.15 2.33 -1.05
CA ASP A 184 5.99 2.83 -2.42
C ASP A 184 5.18 4.15 -2.51
N PRO A 185 5.46 5.17 -1.70
CA PRO A 185 4.80 6.47 -1.83
C PRO A 185 5.37 7.27 -3.00
N PHE A 186 4.68 8.33 -3.41
CA PHE A 186 5.23 9.32 -4.31
C PHE A 186 6.57 9.87 -3.81
N SER A 187 7.32 10.54 -4.70
CA SER A 187 8.67 11.04 -4.37
C SER A 187 8.68 11.94 -3.13
N GLN A 188 9.86 12.12 -2.52
CA GLN A 188 10.06 12.99 -1.35
C GLN A 188 9.63 14.43 -1.61
N LYS A 189 9.65 14.88 -2.86
CA LYS A 189 9.19 16.22 -3.25
C LYS A 189 7.67 16.35 -3.17
N LYS A 190 6.95 15.24 -3.33
CA LYS A 190 5.49 15.19 -3.44
C LYS A 190 4.83 14.71 -2.15
N CYS A 191 5.50 13.88 -1.40
CA CYS A 191 4.98 13.33 -0.16
C CYS A 191 6.12 13.18 0.88
N PRO A 192 6.76 14.31 1.29
CA PRO A 192 7.91 14.29 2.17
C PRO A 192 7.63 13.62 3.52
N GLU A 193 6.39 13.65 3.96
CA GLU A 193 5.94 13.15 5.26
C GLU A 193 6.06 11.63 5.42
N LEU A 194 6.09 10.86 4.33
CA LEU A 194 6.29 9.41 4.36
C LEU A 194 7.76 8.99 4.22
N TRP A 195 8.67 9.96 4.15
CA TRP A 195 10.10 9.74 4.00
C TRP A 195 10.91 10.25 5.19
N THR A 196 10.23 10.50 6.32
CA THR A 196 10.85 11.00 7.55
C THR A 196 11.37 9.87 8.43
N LYS A 197 12.35 10.19 9.29
CA LYS A 197 12.84 9.26 10.30
C LYS A 197 11.71 8.74 11.19
N GLU A 198 10.81 9.63 11.61
CA GLU A 198 9.68 9.30 12.50
C GLU A 198 8.75 8.25 11.87
N PHE A 199 8.47 8.38 10.56
CA PHE A 199 7.68 7.39 9.85
C PHE A 199 8.42 6.05 9.72
N PHE A 200 9.73 6.11 9.51
CA PHE A 200 10.58 4.90 9.48
C PHE A 200 10.72 4.24 10.85
N ASP A 201 10.69 5.00 11.95
CA ASP A 201 10.63 4.45 13.32
C ASP A 201 9.31 3.66 13.53
N ASP A 202 8.18 4.18 13.03
CA ASP A 202 6.90 3.48 13.08
C ASP A 202 6.95 2.16 12.27
N ILE A 203 7.56 2.17 11.10
CA ILE A 203 7.78 0.94 10.30
C ILE A 203 8.72 -0.01 11.04
N PHE A 204 9.84 0.48 11.54
CA PHE A 204 10.84 -0.32 12.27
C PHE A 204 10.22 -1.04 13.46
N ARG A 205 9.32 -0.37 14.20
CA ARG A 205 8.57 -0.97 15.31
C ARG A 205 7.77 -2.19 14.88
N LEU A 206 7.22 -2.20 13.66
CA LEU A 206 6.35 -3.26 13.13
C LEU A 206 7.12 -4.41 12.45
N MET A 207 8.43 -4.33 12.35
CA MET A 207 9.25 -5.38 11.74
C MET A 207 9.92 -6.23 12.82
N ASP A 208 10.19 -7.50 12.52
CA ASP A 208 11.04 -8.36 13.32
C ASP A 208 12.50 -8.30 12.86
N LYS A 209 13.41 -8.97 13.59
CA LYS A 209 14.80 -9.04 13.20
C LYS A 209 14.99 -9.81 11.88
N ASN A 210 15.98 -9.39 11.11
CA ASN A 210 16.33 -9.95 9.80
C ASN A 210 15.22 -9.81 8.75
N THR A 211 14.24 -8.92 8.97
CA THR A 211 13.19 -8.62 7.99
C THR A 211 13.58 -7.46 7.09
N VAL A 212 12.96 -7.42 5.91
CA VAL A 212 13.37 -6.56 4.81
C VAL A 212 12.29 -5.54 4.48
N LEU A 213 12.70 -4.27 4.39
CA LEU A 213 11.94 -3.21 3.75
C LEU A 213 12.54 -2.93 2.38
N THR A 214 11.68 -2.83 1.37
CA THR A 214 12.08 -2.45 0.01
C THR A 214 11.40 -1.16 -0.41
N THR A 215 12.12 -0.32 -1.16
CA THR A 215 11.58 0.88 -1.80
C THR A 215 12.32 1.20 -3.08
N TYR A 216 11.63 1.81 -4.03
CA TYR A 216 12.24 2.24 -5.28
C TYR A 216 13.24 3.38 -5.09
N SER A 217 13.13 4.16 -4.02
CA SER A 217 13.91 5.38 -3.82
C SER A 217 15.37 5.08 -3.45
N CYS A 218 16.30 5.66 -4.21
CA CYS A 218 17.74 5.65 -3.92
C CYS A 218 18.24 6.99 -3.40
N ALA A 219 17.34 7.94 -3.13
CA ALA A 219 17.72 9.28 -2.71
C ALA A 219 18.49 9.24 -1.39
N ARG A 220 19.59 9.99 -1.32
CA ARG A 220 20.46 10.04 -0.15
C ARG A 220 19.69 10.37 1.12
N ILE A 221 18.82 11.36 1.06
CA ILE A 221 18.01 11.78 2.21
C ILE A 221 17.12 10.65 2.75
N VAL A 222 16.55 9.81 1.87
CA VAL A 222 15.76 8.63 2.26
C VAL A 222 16.64 7.60 2.95
N ARG A 223 17.78 7.27 2.36
CA ARG A 223 18.73 6.29 2.91
C ARG A 223 19.32 6.75 4.24
N ASP A 224 19.61 8.03 4.39
CA ASP A 224 20.12 8.59 5.64
C ASP A 224 19.02 8.55 6.74
N SER A 225 17.76 8.82 6.39
CA SER A 225 16.63 8.71 7.32
C SER A 225 16.37 7.26 7.74
N LEU A 226 16.46 6.29 6.82
CA LEU A 226 16.37 4.85 7.13
C LEU A 226 17.47 4.41 8.10
N LYS A 227 18.72 4.83 7.85
CA LYS A 227 19.85 4.55 8.76
C LYS A 227 19.63 5.17 10.14
N ALA A 228 19.13 6.40 10.19
CA ALA A 228 18.82 7.09 11.44
C ALA A 228 17.69 6.41 12.23
N ALA A 229 16.78 5.69 11.56
CA ALA A 229 15.76 4.85 12.18
C ALA A 229 16.27 3.46 12.60
N GLY A 230 17.54 3.14 12.35
CA GLY A 230 18.18 1.90 12.79
C GLY A 230 18.29 0.79 11.74
N PHE A 231 17.93 1.06 10.48
CA PHE A 231 18.06 0.07 9.42
C PHE A 231 19.51 -0.04 8.90
N GLU A 232 19.95 -1.24 8.58
CA GLU A 232 21.06 -1.46 7.66
C GLU A 232 20.57 -1.24 6.23
N VAL A 233 21.21 -0.34 5.48
CA VAL A 233 20.77 0.06 4.14
C VAL A 233 21.74 -0.45 3.08
N LYS A 234 21.20 -1.18 2.08
CA LYS A 234 21.93 -1.75 0.95
C LYS A 234 21.34 -1.30 -0.38
N ASP A 235 22.12 -1.46 -1.45
CA ASP A 235 21.61 -1.32 -2.81
C ASP A 235 20.71 -2.50 -3.15
N GLY A 236 19.54 -2.17 -3.69
CA GLY A 236 18.64 -3.13 -4.31
C GLY A 236 18.86 -3.21 -5.83
N PRO A 237 17.97 -3.89 -6.55
CA PRO A 237 18.07 -4.03 -8.02
C PRO A 237 18.03 -2.69 -8.75
N ALA A 238 18.82 -2.57 -9.82
CA ALA A 238 18.83 -1.42 -10.73
C ALA A 238 18.05 -1.78 -12.00
N ILE A 239 16.72 -1.85 -11.90
CA ILE A 239 15.82 -2.20 -12.99
C ILE A 239 15.14 -0.93 -13.52
N GLY A 240 15.05 -0.81 -14.85
CA GLY A 240 14.41 0.30 -15.53
C GLY A 240 15.12 1.65 -15.43
N ARG A 241 16.21 1.74 -14.69
CA ARG A 241 17.06 2.93 -14.54
C ARG A 241 18.45 2.54 -14.02
N ARG A 242 19.44 3.45 -14.16
CA ARG A 242 20.81 3.20 -13.69
C ARG A 242 20.94 3.17 -12.15
N SER A 243 20.09 3.92 -11.46
CA SER A 243 20.14 4.01 -9.99
C SER A 243 19.49 2.79 -9.35
N PRO A 244 20.12 2.16 -8.36
CA PRO A 244 19.56 1.00 -7.67
C PRO A 244 18.33 1.38 -6.84
N ALA A 245 17.47 0.42 -6.55
CA ALA A 245 16.47 0.52 -5.49
C ALA A 245 17.15 0.51 -4.11
N THR A 246 16.40 0.59 -3.03
CA THR A 246 16.94 0.48 -1.67
C THR A 246 16.34 -0.72 -0.96
N ILE A 247 17.20 -1.51 -0.34
CA ILE A 247 16.87 -2.56 0.61
C ILE A 247 17.30 -2.08 2.00
N ALA A 248 16.38 -2.09 2.96
CA ALA A 248 16.65 -1.74 4.35
C ALA A 248 16.32 -2.95 5.23
N ILE A 249 17.27 -3.36 6.09
CA ILE A 249 17.17 -4.57 6.90
C ILE A 249 17.13 -4.16 8.37
N LYS A 250 16.20 -4.71 9.11
CA LYS A 250 16.18 -4.60 10.56
C LYS A 250 17.01 -5.75 11.15
N ASN A 251 18.15 -5.44 11.75
CA ASN A 251 19.02 -6.40 12.43
C ASN A 251 18.61 -6.64 13.89
#